data_d379302591c01ccb77f39a3df259e28c
#
_entry.id   d379302591c01ccb77f39a3df259e28c
#
_cell.length_a   1.000
_cell.length_b   1.000
_cell.length_c   1.000
_cell.angle_alpha   90.00
_cell.angle_beta   90.00
_cell.angle_gamma   90.00
#
_symmetry.space_group_name_H-M   'P 1'
#
loop_
_entity.id
_entity.type
_entity.pdbx_description
1 polymer ?
#
loop_
_entity_poly.entity_id
_entity_poly.type
_entity_poly.pdbx_seq_one_letter_code
_entity_poly.pdbx_strand_id
1 'polypeptide(L)'
;MKNKLITTLCYGIFAAAFTHSALAATDISANLQISGSVTDSQNEGCHVDFGDVTSVTLDGRTDKLVPEDVYNSAQAHPVLIHVQGDSTTGECAKRIQESKIALKFTGMPDSGNGQTLGNTLTDDDAARGIGVELFHNNKVVPVNSQLPLSSTGNMEIDLQLVKLDGQTTAGGKIQNSLTVEVAQL
;
A
#
# COMPACT_ATOMS: atom_id res chain seq x y z
N MET A 1 -45.60 -12.79 75.59
CA MET A 1 -44.54 -13.51 74.96
C MET A 1 -44.82 -13.49 73.43
N LYS A 2 -44.23 -12.57 72.72
CA LYS A 2 -44.48 -12.40 71.28
C LYS A 2 -43.13 -12.31 70.59
N ASN A 3 -42.78 -13.37 69.83
CA ASN A 3 -41.59 -13.44 69.01
C ASN A 3 -41.84 -12.65 67.74
N LYS A 4 -40.99 -11.65 67.49
CA LYS A 4 -40.94 -10.96 66.19
C LYS A 4 -39.83 -11.53 65.34
N LEU A 5 -40.20 -12.22 64.25
CA LEU A 5 -39.30 -12.66 63.26
C LEU A 5 -38.95 -11.42 62.36
N ILE A 6 -37.67 -11.12 62.26
CA ILE A 6 -37.13 -10.08 61.37
C ILE A 6 -36.67 -10.80 60.11
N THR A 7 -37.39 -10.62 59.05
CA THR A 7 -37.01 -11.12 57.69
C THR A 7 -36.12 -10.11 57.02
N THR A 8 -34.84 -10.41 56.91
CA THR A 8 -33.86 -9.61 56.16
C THR A 8 -33.95 -9.94 54.68
N LEU A 9 -34.41 -9.01 53.88
CA LEU A 9 -34.51 -9.13 52.42
C LEU A 9 -33.16 -8.69 51.77
N CYS A 10 -32.36 -9.63 51.31
CA CYS A 10 -31.14 -9.37 50.55
C CYS A 10 -31.51 -8.99 49.13
N TYR A 11 -31.40 -7.73 48.78
CA TYR A 11 -31.43 -7.26 47.37
C TYR A 11 -30.08 -7.54 46.71
N GLY A 12 -30.04 -8.59 45.86
CA GLY A 12 -28.91 -8.88 44.99
C GLY A 12 -28.94 -7.91 43.80
N ILE A 13 -27.98 -6.99 43.73
CA ILE A 13 -27.77 -6.15 42.56
C ILE A 13 -27.04 -6.98 41.50
N PHE A 14 -27.75 -7.43 40.49
CA PHE A 14 -27.15 -8.03 39.28
C PHE A 14 -26.54 -6.91 38.45
N ALA A 15 -25.24 -6.70 38.53
CA ALA A 15 -24.49 -5.86 37.61
C ALA A 15 -24.34 -6.61 36.29
N ALA A 16 -25.19 -6.31 35.32
CA ALA A 16 -25.04 -6.79 33.95
C ALA A 16 -23.83 -6.08 33.32
N ALA A 17 -22.71 -6.76 33.23
CA ALA A 17 -21.55 -6.32 32.44
C ALA A 17 -21.90 -6.38 30.99
N PHE A 18 -22.21 -5.24 30.38
CA PHE A 18 -22.32 -5.10 28.90
C PHE A 18 -20.92 -5.21 28.33
N THR A 19 -20.53 -6.38 27.86
CA THR A 19 -19.34 -6.56 27.02
C THR A 19 -19.66 -5.95 25.66
N HIS A 20 -19.17 -4.75 25.42
CA HIS A 20 -19.19 -4.16 24.08
C HIS A 20 -18.16 -4.92 23.25
N SER A 21 -18.63 -5.84 22.41
CA SER A 21 -17.81 -6.41 21.36
C SER A 21 -17.55 -5.27 20.36
N ALA A 22 -16.36 -4.70 20.39
CA ALA A 22 -15.90 -3.83 19.33
C ALA A 22 -15.87 -4.68 18.04
N LEU A 23 -16.82 -4.45 17.14
CA LEU A 23 -16.76 -5.00 15.79
C LEU A 23 -15.59 -4.33 15.10
N ALA A 24 -14.50 -5.08 14.93
CA ALA A 24 -13.37 -4.59 14.15
C ALA A 24 -13.87 -4.25 12.73
N ALA A 25 -13.52 -3.07 12.25
CA ALA A 25 -13.82 -2.68 10.89
C ALA A 25 -13.23 -3.72 9.93
N THR A 26 -14.00 -4.14 8.95
CA THR A 26 -13.58 -5.11 7.92
C THR A 26 -13.24 -4.43 6.61
N ASP A 27 -13.75 -3.23 6.39
CA ASP A 27 -13.54 -2.46 5.18
C ASP A 27 -12.22 -1.70 5.26
N ILE A 28 -11.55 -1.60 4.11
CA ILE A 28 -10.26 -0.94 3.95
C ILE A 28 -10.40 0.05 2.82
N SER A 29 -9.87 1.26 3.00
CA SER A 29 -9.67 2.21 1.93
C SER A 29 -8.24 2.73 1.98
N ALA A 30 -7.48 2.50 0.91
CA ALA A 30 -6.11 2.95 0.77
C ALA A 30 -6.04 4.07 -0.26
N ASN A 31 -5.38 5.16 0.12
CA ASN A 31 -5.02 6.24 -0.80
C ASN A 31 -3.50 6.28 -0.95
N LEU A 32 -3.02 6.03 -2.16
CA LEU A 32 -1.62 6.07 -2.52
C LEU A 32 -1.38 7.26 -3.45
N GLN A 33 -0.55 8.21 -3.03
CA GLN A 33 -0.06 9.28 -3.88
C GLN A 33 1.13 8.77 -4.71
N ILE A 34 1.10 9.04 -6.03
CA ILE A 34 2.16 8.64 -6.94
C ILE A 34 2.82 9.89 -7.50
N SER A 35 4.16 9.90 -7.50
CA SER A 35 4.96 10.99 -8.07
C SER A 35 6.17 10.45 -8.83
N GLY A 36 6.59 11.17 -9.88
CA GLY A 36 7.82 10.90 -10.60
C GLY A 36 8.93 11.86 -10.16
N SER A 37 10.15 11.40 -10.15
CA SER A 37 11.33 12.19 -9.86
C SER A 37 12.50 11.77 -10.76
N VAL A 38 13.39 12.71 -11.07
CA VAL A 38 14.67 12.46 -11.74
C VAL A 38 15.77 13.04 -10.88
N THR A 39 16.55 12.16 -10.28
CA THR A 39 17.59 12.54 -9.30
C THR A 39 19.02 12.48 -9.85
N ASP A 40 19.20 11.81 -11.00
CA ASP A 40 20.52 11.64 -11.62
C ASP A 40 20.73 12.67 -12.74
N SER A 41 21.79 13.46 -12.64
CA SER A 41 22.15 14.45 -13.67
C SER A 41 22.45 13.84 -15.05
N GLN A 42 22.78 12.54 -15.11
CA GLN A 42 22.93 11.85 -16.38
C GLN A 42 21.60 11.50 -17.08
N ASN A 43 20.50 11.61 -16.36
CA ASN A 43 19.15 11.44 -16.88
C ASN A 43 18.43 12.78 -17.08
N GLU A 44 19.17 13.90 -17.14
CA GLU A 44 18.61 15.21 -17.50
C GLU A 44 17.78 15.10 -18.78
N GLY A 45 16.62 15.76 -18.79
CA GLY A 45 15.67 15.70 -19.87
C GLY A 45 14.81 14.44 -19.94
N CYS A 46 14.91 13.52 -18.96
CA CYS A 46 13.93 12.46 -18.77
C CYS A 46 12.76 12.95 -17.90
N HIS A 47 11.56 12.51 -18.25
CA HIS A 47 10.35 12.77 -17.46
C HIS A 47 9.64 11.45 -17.16
N VAL A 48 9.19 11.28 -15.92
CA VAL A 48 8.29 10.20 -15.54
C VAL A 48 6.87 10.73 -15.64
N ASP A 49 6.05 10.06 -16.41
CA ASP A 49 4.66 10.43 -16.67
C ASP A 49 3.74 9.26 -16.29
N PHE A 50 2.70 9.57 -15.53
CA PHE A 50 1.63 8.65 -15.13
C PHE A 50 0.29 9.00 -15.81
N GLY A 51 0.33 9.85 -16.84
CA GLY A 51 -0.87 10.48 -17.39
C GLY A 51 -1.52 11.40 -16.35
N ASP A 52 -2.83 11.29 -16.21
CA ASP A 52 -3.59 12.10 -15.23
C ASP A 52 -3.60 11.48 -13.81
N VAL A 53 -2.86 10.38 -13.59
CA VAL A 53 -2.86 9.66 -12.31
C VAL A 53 -1.88 10.31 -11.34
N THR A 54 -2.41 11.03 -10.34
CA THR A 54 -1.64 11.58 -9.22
C THR A 54 -1.88 10.81 -7.91
N SER A 55 -2.96 10.06 -7.84
CA SER A 55 -3.28 9.18 -6.72
C SER A 55 -4.10 7.97 -7.17
N VAL A 56 -3.96 6.88 -6.44
CA VAL A 56 -4.73 5.65 -6.64
C VAL A 56 -5.47 5.33 -5.35
N THR A 57 -6.76 5.04 -5.46
CA THR A 57 -7.56 4.54 -4.36
C THR A 57 -7.78 3.05 -4.54
N LEU A 58 -7.45 2.27 -3.51
CA LEU A 58 -7.66 0.83 -3.45
C LEU A 58 -8.64 0.54 -2.32
N ASP A 59 -9.72 -0.14 -2.63
CA ASP A 59 -10.72 -0.56 -1.65
C ASP A 59 -10.73 -2.08 -1.50
N GLY A 60 -10.97 -2.57 -0.30
CA GLY A 60 -10.96 -3.99 -0.03
C GLY A 60 -11.63 -4.38 1.28
N ARG A 61 -11.61 -5.66 1.58
CA ARG A 61 -12.11 -6.23 2.83
C ARG A 61 -11.08 -7.18 3.41
N THR A 62 -10.84 -7.10 4.72
CA THR A 62 -9.83 -7.90 5.41
C THR A 62 -9.99 -9.42 5.18
N ASP A 63 -11.23 -9.91 5.05
CA ASP A 63 -11.52 -11.33 4.83
C ASP A 63 -11.23 -11.81 3.40
N LYS A 64 -11.01 -10.88 2.46
CA LYS A 64 -10.77 -11.16 1.04
C LYS A 64 -9.34 -10.95 0.59
N LEU A 65 -8.53 -10.23 1.40
CA LEU A 65 -7.14 -9.98 1.04
C LEU A 65 -6.34 -11.29 0.99
N VAL A 66 -5.43 -11.35 0.04
CA VAL A 66 -4.41 -12.40 -0.05
C VAL A 66 -3.20 -12.05 0.82
N PRO A 67 -2.36 -13.02 1.20
CA PRO A 67 -1.07 -12.77 1.83
C PRO A 67 -0.12 -11.99 0.91
N GLU A 68 0.95 -11.42 1.49
CA GLU A 68 2.10 -10.91 0.73
C GLU A 68 2.63 -11.96 -0.24
N ASP A 69 3.30 -11.51 -1.29
CA ASP A 69 3.90 -12.32 -2.36
C ASP A 69 2.88 -13.08 -3.24
N VAL A 70 1.57 -12.87 -3.03
CA VAL A 70 0.50 -13.55 -3.79
C VAL A 70 -0.21 -12.57 -4.71
N TYR A 71 0.10 -12.64 -6.00
CA TYR A 71 -0.60 -11.83 -7.01
C TYR A 71 -2.03 -12.31 -7.25
N ASN A 72 -2.98 -11.36 -7.24
CA ASN A 72 -4.38 -11.60 -7.54
C ASN A 72 -4.90 -10.55 -8.53
N SER A 73 -5.00 -10.92 -9.79
CA SER A 73 -5.43 -10.01 -10.86
C SER A 73 -6.83 -9.38 -10.67
N ALA A 74 -7.70 -10.01 -9.86
CA ALA A 74 -9.02 -9.45 -9.56
C ALA A 74 -8.98 -8.31 -8.51
N GLN A 75 -7.87 -8.15 -7.80
CA GLN A 75 -7.64 -7.14 -6.77
C GLN A 75 -6.53 -6.16 -7.14
N ALA A 76 -5.80 -6.46 -8.19
CA ALA A 76 -4.71 -5.64 -8.69
C ALA A 76 -5.25 -4.41 -9.44
N HIS A 77 -4.61 -3.27 -9.20
CA HIS A 77 -4.91 -2.00 -9.87
C HIS A 77 -3.69 -1.60 -10.73
N PRO A 78 -3.79 -1.67 -12.08
CA PRO A 78 -2.67 -1.35 -12.94
C PRO A 78 -2.39 0.15 -12.99
N VAL A 79 -1.11 0.52 -12.95
CA VAL A 79 -0.61 1.87 -13.15
C VAL A 79 0.43 1.83 -14.25
N LEU A 80 0.16 2.55 -15.33
CA LEU A 80 1.11 2.69 -16.44
C LEU A 80 2.08 3.82 -16.14
N ILE A 81 3.36 3.50 -16.23
CA ILE A 81 4.46 4.45 -16.08
C ILE A 81 5.09 4.64 -17.46
N HIS A 82 5.21 5.87 -17.88
CA HIS A 82 5.89 6.23 -19.11
C HIS A 82 7.09 7.13 -18.82
N VAL A 83 8.24 6.79 -19.40
CA VAL A 83 9.44 7.63 -19.34
C VAL A 83 9.71 8.14 -20.74
N GLN A 84 9.81 9.43 -20.86
CA GLN A 84 10.08 10.11 -22.12
C GLN A 84 11.13 11.22 -21.95
N GLY A 85 11.78 11.58 -23.03
CA GLY A 85 12.70 12.71 -23.05
C GLY A 85 12.06 13.97 -23.56
N ASP A 86 12.67 15.13 -23.32
CA ASP A 86 12.29 16.43 -23.89
C ASP A 86 12.27 16.41 -25.43
N SER A 87 13.00 15.46 -26.01
CA SER A 87 13.13 15.26 -27.45
C SER A 87 13.24 13.78 -27.77
N THR A 88 12.66 13.38 -28.90
CA THR A 88 12.71 11.99 -29.40
C THR A 88 14.12 11.56 -29.86
N THR A 89 15.06 12.49 -29.98
CA THR A 89 16.46 12.25 -30.38
C THR A 89 17.47 12.65 -29.31
N GLY A 90 17.00 13.08 -28.12
CA GLY A 90 17.85 13.49 -27.00
C GLY A 90 18.55 12.31 -26.29
N GLU A 91 19.40 12.63 -25.32
CA GLU A 91 20.14 11.61 -24.57
C GLU A 91 19.20 10.65 -23.81
N CYS A 92 18.12 11.16 -23.21
CA CYS A 92 17.12 10.32 -22.54
C CYS A 92 16.52 9.30 -23.53
N ALA A 93 16.09 9.73 -24.71
CA ALA A 93 15.51 8.83 -25.71
C ALA A 93 16.50 7.75 -26.16
N LYS A 94 17.78 8.09 -26.36
CA LYS A 94 18.83 7.11 -26.67
C LYS A 94 19.01 6.08 -25.55
N ARG A 95 19.08 6.53 -24.31
CA ARG A 95 19.26 5.66 -23.15
C ARG A 95 18.08 4.71 -22.94
N ILE A 96 16.85 5.18 -23.19
CA ILE A 96 15.67 4.33 -23.22
C ILE A 96 15.82 3.24 -24.29
N GLN A 97 16.14 3.62 -25.54
CA GLN A 97 16.32 2.69 -26.66
C GLN A 97 17.43 1.66 -26.41
N GLU A 98 18.49 2.07 -25.71
CA GLU A 98 19.61 1.22 -25.32
C GLU A 98 19.35 0.39 -24.07
N SER A 99 18.14 0.50 -23.45
CA SER A 99 17.77 -0.16 -22.19
C SER A 99 18.74 0.13 -21.05
N LYS A 100 19.25 1.36 -20.96
CA LYS A 100 20.19 1.82 -19.94
C LYS A 100 19.52 2.54 -18.77
N ILE A 101 18.20 2.51 -18.71
CA ILE A 101 17.39 3.15 -17.66
C ILE A 101 16.72 2.09 -16.81
N ALA A 102 16.68 2.34 -15.52
CA ALA A 102 15.86 1.63 -14.56
C ALA A 102 14.86 2.58 -13.90
N LEU A 103 13.79 2.05 -13.36
CA LEU A 103 12.90 2.75 -12.45
C LEU A 103 13.13 2.24 -11.04
N LYS A 104 13.38 3.16 -10.11
CA LYS A 104 13.48 2.87 -8.67
C LYS A 104 12.18 3.28 -8.00
N PHE A 105 11.62 2.39 -7.21
CA PHE A 105 10.36 2.56 -6.50
C PHE A 105 10.62 2.86 -5.04
N THR A 106 10.46 4.12 -4.64
CA THR A 106 10.77 4.60 -3.28
C THR A 106 9.50 4.90 -2.50
N GLY A 107 9.41 4.37 -1.28
CA GLY A 107 8.30 4.61 -0.39
C GLY A 107 8.61 4.16 1.04
N MET A 108 7.67 4.39 1.95
CA MET A 108 7.80 3.91 3.33
C MET A 108 7.55 2.41 3.37
N PRO A 109 8.53 1.59 3.75
CA PRO A 109 8.33 0.15 3.84
C PRO A 109 7.44 -0.21 5.04
N ASP A 110 6.78 -1.36 4.95
CA ASP A 110 6.05 -1.94 6.06
C ASP A 110 6.98 -2.35 7.22
N SER A 111 6.39 -2.68 8.36
CA SER A 111 7.12 -3.11 9.56
C SER A 111 7.36 -4.62 9.63
N GLY A 112 6.92 -5.39 8.63
CA GLY A 112 7.12 -6.83 8.52
C GLY A 112 8.43 -7.16 7.82
N ASN A 113 8.34 -7.57 6.56
CA ASN A 113 9.50 -7.92 5.74
C ASN A 113 10.17 -6.70 5.05
N GLY A 114 9.51 -5.52 5.07
CA GLY A 114 10.02 -4.28 4.49
C GLY A 114 9.94 -4.23 2.96
N GLN A 115 9.21 -5.12 2.32
CA GLN A 115 9.08 -5.19 0.86
C GLN A 115 7.83 -4.49 0.34
N THR A 116 6.83 -4.34 1.21
CA THR A 116 5.52 -3.78 0.92
C THR A 116 5.44 -2.32 1.41
N LEU A 117 4.63 -1.49 0.76
CA LEU A 117 4.34 -0.14 1.27
C LEU A 117 3.48 -0.24 2.53
N GLY A 118 3.99 0.24 3.65
CA GLY A 118 3.31 0.28 4.93
C GLY A 118 2.31 1.43 5.05
N ASN A 119 1.52 1.43 6.11
CA ASN A 119 0.59 2.53 6.41
C ASN A 119 1.31 3.65 7.16
N THR A 120 1.17 4.90 6.70
CA THR A 120 1.72 6.07 7.39
C THR A 120 0.78 6.63 8.46
N LEU A 121 -0.50 6.22 8.46
CA LEU A 121 -1.46 6.62 9.48
C LEU A 121 -1.22 5.84 10.78
N THR A 122 -1.40 6.52 11.90
CA THR A 122 -1.21 5.96 13.25
C THR A 122 -2.41 6.21 14.16
N ASP A 123 -3.47 6.84 13.65
CA ASP A 123 -4.70 7.13 14.40
C ASP A 123 -5.56 5.87 14.61
N ASP A 124 -6.68 6.05 15.31
CA ASP A 124 -7.58 4.94 15.63
C ASP A 124 -8.32 4.38 14.40
N ASP A 125 -8.43 5.17 13.32
CA ASP A 125 -9.03 4.76 12.05
C ASP A 125 -8.02 4.08 11.11
N ALA A 126 -6.75 3.98 11.48
CA ALA A 126 -5.72 3.38 10.66
C ALA A 126 -5.90 1.86 10.54
N ALA A 127 -5.85 1.35 9.30
CA ALA A 127 -5.76 -0.08 9.06
C ALA A 127 -4.45 -0.65 9.63
N ARG A 128 -4.49 -1.88 10.13
CA ARG A 128 -3.34 -2.57 10.74
C ARG A 128 -3.10 -3.91 10.06
N GLY A 129 -1.85 -4.33 9.99
CA GLY A 129 -1.45 -5.60 9.37
C GLY A 129 -1.81 -5.70 7.90
N ILE A 130 -1.88 -4.57 7.20
CA ILE A 130 -2.24 -4.47 5.79
C ILE A 130 -1.30 -3.46 5.13
N GLY A 131 -0.85 -3.78 3.92
CA GLY A 131 0.01 -2.93 3.11
C GLY A 131 -0.45 -2.86 1.65
N VAL A 132 0.27 -2.07 0.86
CA VAL A 132 0.12 -2.01 -0.59
C VAL A 132 1.36 -2.61 -1.23
N GLU A 133 1.20 -3.73 -1.91
CA GLU A 133 2.28 -4.43 -2.58
C GLU A 133 2.32 -4.08 -4.07
N LEU A 134 3.53 -3.97 -4.60
CA LEU A 134 3.79 -3.66 -6.00
C LEU A 134 4.12 -4.95 -6.75
N PHE A 135 3.54 -5.11 -7.94
CA PHE A 135 3.85 -6.22 -8.84
C PHE A 135 4.20 -5.71 -10.23
N HIS A 136 5.13 -6.40 -10.88
CA HIS A 136 5.42 -6.25 -12.29
C HIS A 136 5.50 -7.64 -12.93
N ASN A 137 4.72 -7.87 -13.97
CA ASN A 137 4.60 -9.19 -14.60
C ASN A 137 4.27 -10.31 -13.57
N ASN A 138 3.34 -10.04 -12.65
CA ASN A 138 2.89 -10.94 -11.57
C ASN A 138 3.99 -11.31 -10.56
N LYS A 139 5.08 -10.56 -10.51
CA LYS A 139 6.17 -10.74 -9.54
C LYS A 139 6.27 -9.53 -8.64
N VAL A 140 6.52 -9.76 -7.36
CA VAL A 140 6.71 -8.70 -6.38
C VAL A 140 7.86 -7.79 -6.78
N VAL A 141 7.62 -6.50 -6.65
CA VAL A 141 8.61 -5.43 -6.75
C VAL A 141 8.82 -4.86 -5.36
N PRO A 142 9.89 -5.25 -4.66
CA PRO A 142 10.13 -4.73 -3.32
C PRO A 142 10.25 -3.20 -3.31
N VAL A 143 9.70 -2.57 -2.30
CA VAL A 143 9.88 -1.13 -2.06
C VAL A 143 11.38 -0.83 -1.91
N ASN A 144 11.80 0.32 -2.41
CA ASN A 144 13.19 0.76 -2.46
C ASN A 144 14.11 -0.09 -3.38
N SER A 145 13.52 -0.89 -4.26
CA SER A 145 14.22 -1.62 -5.32
C SER A 145 14.14 -0.88 -6.66
N GLN A 146 14.86 -1.41 -7.66
CA GLN A 146 14.82 -0.87 -9.03
C GLN A 146 14.59 -1.99 -10.05
N LEU A 147 13.90 -1.65 -11.14
CA LEU A 147 13.65 -2.53 -12.28
C LEU A 147 14.15 -1.89 -13.57
N PRO A 148 14.77 -2.67 -14.48
CA PRO A 148 15.11 -2.21 -15.81
C PRO A 148 13.86 -1.76 -16.57
N LEU A 149 13.93 -0.58 -17.20
CA LEU A 149 12.89 -0.09 -18.10
C LEU A 149 13.07 -0.71 -19.49
N SER A 150 11.97 -1.06 -20.12
CA SER A 150 12.00 -1.54 -21.51
C SER A 150 12.44 -0.44 -22.50
N SER A 151 12.95 -0.83 -23.65
CA SER A 151 13.34 0.11 -24.72
C SER A 151 12.17 0.90 -25.32
N THR A 152 10.93 0.58 -24.96
CA THR A 152 9.74 1.35 -25.32
C THR A 152 9.47 2.53 -24.40
N GLY A 153 10.15 2.63 -23.26
CA GLY A 153 9.92 3.66 -22.27
C GLY A 153 8.70 3.42 -21.39
N ASN A 154 8.06 2.25 -21.50
CA ASN A 154 6.83 1.92 -20.75
C ASN A 154 7.09 0.82 -19.75
N MET A 155 6.44 0.95 -18.61
CA MET A 155 6.34 -0.09 -17.57
C MET A 155 4.96 -0.04 -16.93
N GLU A 156 4.34 -1.20 -16.76
CA GLU A 156 3.13 -1.33 -15.97
C GLU A 156 3.48 -1.95 -14.62
N ILE A 157 2.99 -1.36 -13.56
CA ILE A 157 3.00 -1.95 -12.22
C ILE A 157 1.57 -2.12 -11.74
N ASP A 158 1.31 -3.20 -11.04
CA ASP A 158 0.05 -3.45 -10.36
C ASP A 158 0.20 -3.13 -8.87
N LEU A 159 -0.78 -2.43 -8.32
CA LEU A 159 -0.89 -2.12 -6.90
C LEU A 159 -1.97 -3.00 -6.28
N GLN A 160 -1.68 -3.65 -5.17
CA GLN A 160 -2.60 -4.58 -4.54
C GLN A 160 -2.56 -4.47 -3.03
N LEU A 161 -3.74 -4.48 -2.38
CA LEU A 161 -3.84 -4.62 -0.93
C LEU A 161 -3.51 -6.05 -0.52
N VAL A 162 -2.62 -6.21 0.47
CA VAL A 162 -2.17 -7.52 0.98
C VAL A 162 -2.18 -7.57 2.51
N LYS A 163 -2.26 -8.78 3.06
CA LYS A 163 -2.06 -9.02 4.49
C LYS A 163 -0.57 -9.14 4.77
N LEU A 164 -0.07 -8.33 5.69
CA LEU A 164 1.32 -8.40 6.12
C LEU A 164 1.58 -9.65 6.97
N ASP A 165 2.66 -10.34 6.69
CA ASP A 165 3.03 -11.58 7.35
C ASP A 165 3.24 -11.39 8.86
N GLY A 166 2.70 -12.34 9.64
CA GLY A 166 2.81 -12.34 11.10
C GLY A 166 2.00 -11.26 11.82
N GLN A 167 1.21 -10.46 11.11
CA GLN A 167 0.42 -9.38 11.70
C GLN A 167 -1.08 -9.70 11.75
N THR A 168 -1.74 -9.18 12.80
CA THR A 168 -3.21 -9.24 12.89
C THR A 168 -3.82 -8.13 12.05
N THR A 169 -4.69 -8.49 11.11
CA THR A 169 -5.35 -7.54 10.24
C THR A 169 -6.54 -6.86 10.92
N ALA A 170 -6.64 -5.54 10.77
CA ALA A 170 -7.83 -4.76 11.10
C ALA A 170 -8.11 -3.79 9.96
N GLY A 171 -9.39 -3.65 9.59
CA GLY A 171 -9.83 -2.68 8.57
C GLY A 171 -9.64 -1.25 9.03
N GLY A 172 -9.71 -0.33 8.09
CA GLY A 172 -9.51 1.09 8.32
C GLY A 172 -8.92 1.78 7.11
N LYS A 173 -8.27 2.91 7.34
CA LYS A 173 -7.65 3.73 6.30
C LYS A 173 -6.16 3.43 6.17
N ILE A 174 -5.67 3.48 4.93
CA ILE A 174 -4.25 3.42 4.61
C ILE A 174 -3.91 4.69 3.83
N GLN A 175 -2.82 5.33 4.20
CA GLN A 175 -2.21 6.41 3.45
C GLN A 175 -0.74 6.09 3.21
N ASN A 176 -0.28 6.30 1.98
CA ASN A 176 1.11 6.13 1.62
C ASN A 176 1.47 7.01 0.41
N SER A 177 2.76 7.04 0.08
CA SER A 177 3.26 7.66 -1.14
C SER A 177 4.27 6.75 -1.81
N LEU A 178 4.21 6.70 -3.14
CA LEU A 178 5.17 6.01 -3.99
C LEU A 178 5.83 7.04 -4.89
N THR A 179 7.15 7.14 -4.80
CA THR A 179 7.95 7.94 -5.72
C THR A 179 8.66 7.01 -6.69
N VAL A 180 8.52 7.28 -7.98
CA VAL A 180 9.21 6.56 -9.04
C VAL A 180 10.34 7.44 -9.56
N GLU A 181 11.57 6.97 -9.41
CA GLU A 181 12.78 7.69 -9.78
C GLU A 181 13.41 7.06 -11.01
N VAL A 182 13.83 7.90 -11.97
CA VAL A 182 14.65 7.43 -13.11
C VAL A 182 16.07 7.20 -12.59
N ALA A 183 16.55 5.99 -12.73
CA ALA A 183 17.89 5.57 -12.35
C ALA A 183 18.67 5.04 -13.56
N GLN A 184 19.99 4.99 -13.45
CA GLN A 184 20.86 4.38 -14.44
C GLN A 184 21.09 2.90 -14.12
N LEU A 185 21.20 2.07 -15.18
CA LEU A 185 21.69 0.69 -15.10
C LEU A 185 23.20 0.63 -15.25
#